data_8ab3757f1ce7f3bfc4bbbd2353d0323b
#
_entry.id   8ab3757f1ce7f3bfc4bbbd2353d0323b
#
_cell.length_a   1.000
_cell.length_b   1.000
_cell.length_c   1.000
_cell.angle_alpha   90.00
_cell.angle_beta   90.00
_cell.angle_gamma   90.00
#
_symmetry.space_group_name_H-M   'P 1'
#
loop_
_entity.id
_entity.type
_entity.pdbx_description
1 polymer ?
#
loop_
_entity_poly.entity_id
_entity_poly.type
_entity_poly.pdbx_seq_one_letter_code
_entity_poly.pdbx_strand_id
1 'polypeptide(L)'
;DEVGSSDASSVIEESSGSGIELIRKDPNTVNKVTVSNKEGGFTVERTAKATEEESAVYALSGYSDIPMDKFALSTIPNNLSDIASDSIVEDNPTDLAKYGLENPSATVELFYDSGEVVKAYIGDAAPIPSETYFMVDGDERVFTVASSKVLNYSNNVTDFFNRTIIAEPSEEEMPTVESIRIKREDIDYDIYIEYDERTADPDYQGGTASSHLMIEPVKCYMGFESADNTINGLFGLYCQDFYKAHPDESDMAEAGLTEPFCTVEMVCDNGTTYKFSMSEAFTNDDDVKCHYFMIEGIDVIYIVSAETAVWATVNPIEITSRSVFGSTVWDVRELKISGKDIADKVLTGDGTSREDYVAKND
;
A
#
# COMPACT_ATOMS: atom_id res chain seq x y z
N ASP A 1 4.55 -72.85 10.81
CA ASP A 1 5.55 -72.11 10.04
C ASP A 1 5.32 -70.65 10.31
N GLU A 2 6.15 -70.16 11.22
CA GLU A 2 6.23 -68.73 11.60
C GLU A 2 6.94 -67.92 10.51
N VAL A 3 6.34 -66.81 10.06
CA VAL A 3 7.02 -65.77 9.30
C VAL A 3 7.06 -64.56 10.16
N GLY A 4 8.25 -64.22 10.62
CA GLY A 4 8.53 -63.03 11.43
C GLY A 4 8.38 -61.74 10.63
N SER A 5 7.62 -60.83 11.19
CA SER A 5 7.56 -59.43 10.80
C SER A 5 8.73 -58.69 11.44
N SER A 6 9.64 -58.17 10.63
CA SER A 6 10.69 -57.29 11.08
C SER A 6 10.18 -55.84 11.03
N ASP A 7 9.83 -55.30 12.19
CA ASP A 7 9.65 -53.86 12.40
C ASP A 7 10.99 -53.15 12.21
N ALA A 8 11.12 -52.47 11.07
CA ALA A 8 12.16 -51.47 10.88
C ALA A 8 11.58 -50.10 11.33
N SER A 9 11.72 -49.86 12.64
CA SER A 9 11.56 -48.54 13.21
C SER A 9 12.70 -47.64 12.71
N SER A 10 12.46 -46.85 11.69
CA SER A 10 13.36 -45.77 11.30
C SER A 10 13.28 -44.66 12.37
N VAL A 11 14.27 -44.69 13.25
CA VAL A 11 14.57 -43.55 14.12
C VAL A 11 14.99 -42.43 13.19
N ILE A 12 14.10 -41.43 13.02
CA ILE A 12 14.47 -40.14 12.50
C ILE A 12 15.27 -39.50 13.63
N GLU A 13 16.58 -39.52 13.52
CA GLU A 13 17.43 -38.62 14.29
C GLU A 13 17.05 -37.20 13.89
N GLU A 14 16.33 -36.49 14.79
CA GLU A 14 16.29 -35.02 14.77
C GLU A 14 17.74 -34.55 14.91
N SER A 15 18.37 -34.14 13.81
CA SER A 15 19.59 -33.39 13.86
C SER A 15 19.22 -32.03 14.48
N SER A 16 19.38 -31.90 15.78
CA SER A 16 19.51 -30.64 16.46
C SER A 16 20.72 -29.93 15.84
N GLY A 17 20.50 -29.06 14.83
CA GLY A 17 21.51 -28.24 14.21
C GLY A 17 22.11 -27.33 15.30
N SER A 18 23.27 -27.74 15.82
CA SER A 18 24.10 -26.86 16.65
C SER A 18 24.85 -25.92 15.72
N GLY A 19 24.17 -24.94 15.16
CA GLY A 19 24.83 -23.83 14.45
C GLY A 19 25.80 -23.11 15.38
N ILE A 20 26.83 -22.50 14.80
CA ILE A 20 27.78 -21.63 15.53
C ILE A 20 27.02 -20.36 15.88
N GLU A 21 26.77 -20.16 17.17
CA GLU A 21 26.12 -18.96 17.67
C GLU A 21 27.07 -17.75 17.48
N LEU A 22 26.63 -16.79 16.68
CA LEU A 22 27.39 -15.56 16.40
C LEU A 22 26.97 -14.41 17.28
N ILE A 23 25.67 -14.14 17.36
CA ILE A 23 25.05 -13.15 18.25
C ILE A 23 23.81 -13.81 18.83
N ARG A 24 23.67 -13.78 20.17
CA ARG A 24 22.47 -14.22 20.87
C ARG A 24 22.11 -13.28 22.00
N LYS A 25 21.21 -12.39 21.71
CA LYS A 25 20.75 -11.31 22.59
C LYS A 25 19.24 -11.17 22.47
N ASP A 26 18.62 -10.65 23.50
CA ASP A 26 17.20 -10.31 23.44
C ASP A 26 17.01 -9.05 22.57
N PRO A 27 16.31 -9.14 21.42
CA PRO A 27 16.07 -8.02 20.53
C PRO A 27 15.31 -6.87 21.20
N ASN A 28 14.49 -7.15 22.22
CA ASN A 28 13.76 -6.12 22.96
C ASN A 28 14.69 -5.20 23.77
N THR A 29 15.93 -5.59 23.99
CA THR A 29 16.94 -4.77 24.67
C THR A 29 17.75 -3.88 23.72
N VAL A 30 17.56 -4.03 22.41
CA VAL A 30 18.14 -3.11 21.42
C VAL A 30 17.43 -1.76 21.52
N ASN A 31 18.18 -0.68 21.69
CA ASN A 31 17.62 0.67 21.74
C ASN A 31 17.88 1.47 20.46
N LYS A 32 18.90 1.10 19.69
CA LYS A 32 19.25 1.72 18.41
C LYS A 32 19.99 0.75 17.52
N VAL A 33 19.73 0.83 16.21
CA VAL A 33 20.51 0.17 15.16
C VAL A 33 20.93 1.22 14.14
N THR A 34 22.24 1.29 13.86
CA THR A 34 22.76 2.14 12.78
C THR A 34 23.28 1.26 11.67
N VAL A 35 22.83 1.53 10.47
CA VAL A 35 23.22 0.81 9.25
C VAL A 35 23.91 1.78 8.30
N SER A 36 25.08 1.39 7.80
CA SER A 36 25.76 2.07 6.71
C SER A 36 25.83 1.09 5.54
N ASN A 37 25.26 1.46 4.40
CA ASN A 37 25.20 0.64 3.20
C ASN A 37 25.41 1.48 1.94
N LYS A 38 25.30 0.88 0.76
CA LYS A 38 25.51 1.54 -0.53
C LYS A 38 24.40 2.53 -0.90
N GLU A 39 23.23 2.41 -0.28
CA GLU A 39 22.05 3.25 -0.49
C GLU A 39 22.02 4.49 0.46
N GLY A 40 23.11 4.75 1.22
CA GLY A 40 23.24 5.88 2.14
C GLY A 40 23.07 5.49 3.62
N GLY A 41 22.51 4.32 3.90
CA GLY A 41 22.29 3.83 5.26
C GLY A 41 21.09 4.48 5.97
N PHE A 42 20.82 3.99 7.19
CA PHE A 42 19.72 4.46 8.01
C PHE A 42 19.96 4.19 9.49
N THR A 43 19.16 4.82 10.34
CA THR A 43 19.16 4.57 11.78
C THR A 43 17.74 4.27 12.25
N VAL A 44 17.59 3.17 12.99
CA VAL A 44 16.34 2.78 13.64
C VAL A 44 16.49 2.94 15.14
N GLU A 45 15.58 3.66 15.79
CA GLU A 45 15.59 3.90 17.23
C GLU A 45 14.33 3.36 17.89
N ARG A 46 14.48 2.79 19.08
CA ARG A 46 13.35 2.31 19.85
C ARG A 46 12.62 3.48 20.49
N THR A 47 11.32 3.62 20.16
CA THR A 47 10.43 4.67 20.70
C THR A 47 9.62 4.20 21.89
N ALA A 48 9.32 2.89 21.97
CA ALA A 48 8.67 2.29 23.13
C ALA A 48 9.31 0.93 23.47
N LYS A 49 9.47 0.65 24.76
CA LYS A 49 9.96 -0.64 25.26
C LYS A 49 8.88 -1.70 25.11
N ALA A 50 9.29 -2.96 24.91
CA ALA A 50 8.40 -4.09 25.01
C ALA A 50 7.74 -4.18 26.39
N THR A 51 6.48 -4.62 26.42
CA THR A 51 5.70 -4.96 27.62
C THR A 51 5.39 -6.47 27.59
N GLU A 52 4.61 -6.95 28.57
CA GLU A 52 4.14 -8.36 28.54
C GLU A 52 3.18 -8.64 27.40
N GLU A 53 2.50 -7.61 26.88
CA GLU A 53 1.46 -7.74 25.85
C GLU A 53 1.93 -7.23 24.47
N GLU A 54 2.92 -6.34 24.42
CA GLU A 54 3.34 -5.67 23.18
C GLU A 54 4.86 -5.74 22.99
N SER A 55 5.28 -5.96 21.74
CA SER A 55 6.70 -5.89 21.35
C SER A 55 7.22 -4.45 21.39
N ALA A 56 8.54 -4.30 21.43
CA ALA A 56 9.18 -2.98 21.34
C ALA A 56 8.81 -2.28 20.01
N VAL A 57 8.60 -0.97 20.08
CA VAL A 57 8.27 -0.13 18.93
C VAL A 57 9.51 0.61 18.47
N TYR A 58 9.72 0.65 17.17
CA TYR A 58 10.87 1.29 16.55
C TYR A 58 10.40 2.34 15.52
N ALA A 59 11.21 3.36 15.32
CA ALA A 59 11.02 4.37 14.29
C ALA A 59 12.32 4.60 13.50
N LEU A 60 12.17 5.00 12.26
CA LEU A 60 13.28 5.42 11.41
C LEU A 60 13.64 6.87 11.76
N SER A 61 14.91 7.11 12.13
CA SER A 61 15.39 8.44 12.50
C SER A 61 15.30 9.41 11.31
N GLY A 62 14.72 10.58 11.55
CA GLY A 62 14.52 11.60 10.52
C GLY A 62 13.23 11.45 9.70
N TYR A 63 12.40 10.41 9.96
CA TYR A 63 11.17 10.11 9.21
C TYR A 63 9.99 9.76 10.13
N SER A 64 9.98 10.28 11.36
CA SER A 64 8.95 9.94 12.36
C SER A 64 7.54 10.45 12.01
N ASP A 65 7.44 11.39 11.09
CA ASP A 65 6.22 12.00 10.55
C ASP A 65 5.65 11.26 9.33
N ILE A 66 6.40 10.27 8.81
CA ILE A 66 6.00 9.47 7.66
C ILE A 66 5.42 8.12 8.13
N PRO A 67 4.28 7.67 7.57
CA PRO A 67 3.74 6.34 7.86
C PRO A 67 4.72 5.22 7.50
N MET A 68 5.00 4.33 8.47
CA MET A 68 5.98 3.26 8.35
C MET A 68 5.35 1.89 8.32
N ASP A 69 6.00 0.96 7.61
CA ASP A 69 5.79 -0.47 7.79
C ASP A 69 6.47 -0.91 9.10
N LYS A 70 5.65 -1.04 10.15
CA LYS A 70 6.12 -1.43 11.49
C LYS A 70 6.74 -2.82 11.52
N PHE A 71 6.26 -3.72 10.65
CA PHE A 71 6.81 -5.08 10.55
C PHE A 71 8.22 -5.03 9.96
N ALA A 72 8.41 -4.34 8.82
CA ALA A 72 9.72 -4.18 8.20
C ALA A 72 10.74 -3.56 9.18
N LEU A 73 10.34 -2.48 9.89
CA LEU A 73 11.20 -1.86 10.90
C LEU A 73 11.57 -2.81 12.05
N SER A 74 10.63 -3.64 12.52
CA SER A 74 10.89 -4.57 13.62
C SER A 74 11.90 -5.67 13.25
N THR A 75 12.03 -6.00 11.97
CA THR A 75 13.00 -7.01 11.50
C THR A 75 14.45 -6.55 11.72
N ILE A 76 14.71 -5.24 11.72
CA ILE A 76 16.05 -4.67 11.84
C ILE A 76 16.71 -5.03 13.18
N PRO A 77 16.16 -4.77 14.36
CA PRO A 77 16.76 -5.24 15.61
C PRO A 77 16.68 -6.77 15.79
N ASN A 78 15.61 -7.42 15.28
CA ASN A 78 15.36 -8.83 15.53
C ASN A 78 16.35 -9.75 14.80
N ASN A 79 16.63 -9.48 13.53
CA ASN A 79 17.37 -10.40 12.67
C ASN A 79 18.81 -10.62 13.11
N LEU A 80 19.51 -9.57 13.53
CA LEU A 80 20.92 -9.70 13.98
C LEU A 80 21.06 -9.94 15.48
N SER A 81 20.01 -9.74 16.30
CA SER A 81 20.08 -10.06 17.71
C SER A 81 20.13 -11.55 18.00
N ASP A 82 19.62 -12.37 17.06
CA ASP A 82 19.67 -13.84 17.12
C ASP A 82 20.09 -14.39 15.76
N ILE A 83 21.41 -14.50 15.56
CA ILE A 83 22.01 -15.00 14.33
C ILE A 83 23.04 -16.08 14.62
N ALA A 84 22.99 -17.15 13.86
CA ALA A 84 23.92 -18.28 13.90
C ALA A 84 24.40 -18.61 12.48
N SER A 85 25.52 -19.29 12.39
CA SER A 85 26.11 -19.84 11.17
C SER A 85 26.21 -21.35 11.25
N ASP A 86 26.04 -22.01 10.11
CA ASP A 86 26.25 -23.46 10.02
C ASP A 86 27.73 -23.83 9.84
N SER A 87 28.59 -22.88 9.40
CA SER A 87 29.99 -23.18 9.12
C SER A 87 30.89 -21.95 9.18
N ILE A 88 32.15 -22.19 9.57
CA ILE A 88 33.25 -21.25 9.39
C ILE A 88 33.75 -21.39 7.95
N VAL A 89 33.81 -20.28 7.22
CA VAL A 89 34.33 -20.24 5.86
C VAL A 89 35.85 -20.19 5.87
N GLU A 90 36.43 -19.34 6.71
CA GLU A 90 37.88 -19.20 6.88
C GLU A 90 38.19 -18.65 8.27
N ASP A 91 39.21 -19.25 8.91
CA ASP A 91 39.84 -18.73 10.12
C ASP A 91 40.97 -17.77 9.74
N ASN A 92 41.01 -16.57 10.35
CA ASN A 92 42.06 -15.56 10.11
C ASN A 92 42.32 -15.24 8.61
N PRO A 93 41.29 -14.74 7.87
CA PRO A 93 41.44 -14.45 6.46
C PRO A 93 42.48 -13.34 6.21
N THR A 94 43.31 -13.57 5.20
CA THR A 94 44.30 -12.55 4.77
C THR A 94 43.78 -11.65 3.66
N ASP A 95 42.68 -12.02 3.03
CA ASP A 95 42.03 -11.31 1.93
C ASP A 95 40.50 -11.29 2.15
N LEU A 96 40.01 -10.17 2.70
CA LEU A 96 38.59 -9.93 2.93
C LEU A 96 37.83 -9.51 1.66
N ALA A 97 38.57 -9.05 0.62
CA ALA A 97 37.95 -8.61 -0.62
C ALA A 97 37.18 -9.74 -1.34
N LYS A 98 37.73 -10.98 -1.26
CA LYS A 98 37.08 -12.17 -1.86
C LYS A 98 35.69 -12.53 -1.28
N TYR A 99 35.37 -11.97 -0.12
CA TYR A 99 34.09 -12.16 0.59
C TYR A 99 33.21 -10.91 0.53
N GLY A 100 33.68 -9.82 -0.13
CA GLY A 100 33.01 -8.52 -0.08
C GLY A 100 33.09 -7.83 1.30
N LEU A 101 33.97 -8.30 2.20
CA LEU A 101 34.08 -7.81 3.58
C LEU A 101 35.12 -6.71 3.77
N GLU A 102 36.00 -6.45 2.77
CA GLU A 102 36.87 -5.26 2.77
C GLU A 102 36.05 -3.97 2.56
N ASN A 103 35.02 -4.06 1.70
CA ASN A 103 34.01 -3.01 1.47
C ASN A 103 32.62 -3.64 1.59
N PRO A 104 32.14 -3.86 2.81
CA PRO A 104 30.91 -4.62 3.05
C PRO A 104 29.69 -3.98 2.40
N SER A 105 28.72 -4.79 1.98
CA SER A 105 27.44 -4.34 1.43
C SER A 105 26.66 -3.55 2.48
N ALA A 106 26.79 -3.94 3.75
CA ALA A 106 26.32 -3.17 4.89
C ALA A 106 27.21 -3.39 6.12
N THR A 107 27.36 -2.34 6.92
CA THR A 107 27.90 -2.37 8.28
C THR A 107 26.81 -2.01 9.24
N VAL A 108 26.60 -2.84 10.27
CA VAL A 108 25.49 -2.70 11.22
C VAL A 108 26.05 -2.59 12.64
N GLU A 109 25.58 -1.60 13.39
CA GLU A 109 25.88 -1.45 14.82
C GLU A 109 24.58 -1.51 15.62
N LEU A 110 24.47 -2.52 16.50
CA LEU A 110 23.36 -2.68 17.44
C LEU A 110 23.77 -2.17 18.82
N PHE A 111 22.98 -1.24 19.33
CA PHE A 111 23.17 -0.64 20.68
C PHE A 111 22.14 -1.23 21.64
N TYR A 112 22.61 -1.79 22.73
CA TYR A 112 21.79 -2.43 23.75
C TYR A 112 21.58 -1.56 25.00
N ASP A 113 20.52 -1.80 25.73
CA ASP A 113 20.23 -1.11 27.01
C ASP A 113 21.35 -1.28 28.05
N SER A 114 22.12 -2.36 27.96
CA SER A 114 23.31 -2.60 28.79
C SER A 114 24.47 -1.61 28.54
N GLY A 115 24.40 -0.84 27.44
CA GLY A 115 25.52 -0.03 26.95
C GLY A 115 26.49 -0.82 26.06
N GLU A 116 26.25 -2.09 25.81
CA GLU A 116 27.02 -2.90 24.88
C GLU A 116 26.70 -2.50 23.44
N VAL A 117 27.69 -2.56 22.57
CA VAL A 117 27.55 -2.35 21.12
C VAL A 117 28.07 -3.59 20.42
N VAL A 118 27.26 -4.17 19.55
CA VAL A 118 27.66 -5.26 18.66
C VAL A 118 27.73 -4.72 17.24
N LYS A 119 28.86 -4.93 16.58
CA LYS A 119 29.07 -4.51 15.19
C LYS A 119 29.26 -5.71 14.31
N ALA A 120 28.62 -5.69 13.15
CA ALA A 120 28.65 -6.77 12.16
C ALA A 120 28.85 -6.22 10.75
N TYR A 121 29.47 -7.04 9.91
CA TYR A 121 29.79 -6.75 8.52
C TYR A 121 29.11 -7.77 7.62
N ILE A 122 28.37 -7.30 6.62
CA ILE A 122 27.64 -8.10 5.65
C ILE A 122 28.37 -8.00 4.32
N GLY A 123 28.88 -9.12 3.83
CA GLY A 123 29.66 -9.22 2.59
C GLY A 123 28.79 -9.51 1.36
N ASP A 124 29.42 -10.17 0.39
CA ASP A 124 28.77 -10.59 -0.84
C ASP A 124 27.95 -11.89 -0.64
N ALA A 125 27.05 -12.22 -1.60
CA ALA A 125 26.38 -13.50 -1.65
C ALA A 125 27.41 -14.64 -1.76
N ALA A 126 27.24 -15.69 -0.95
CA ALA A 126 28.11 -16.86 -1.00
C ALA A 126 27.73 -17.75 -2.20
N PRO A 127 28.65 -18.62 -2.68
CA PRO A 127 28.32 -19.62 -3.71
C PRO A 127 27.27 -20.63 -3.28
N ILE A 128 26.99 -20.72 -1.99
CA ILE A 128 25.93 -21.54 -1.42
C ILE A 128 24.60 -20.78 -1.57
N PRO A 129 23.56 -21.39 -2.17
CA PRO A 129 22.28 -20.71 -2.36
C PRO A 129 21.69 -20.18 -1.05
N SER A 130 21.19 -18.94 -1.07
CA SER A 130 20.54 -18.26 0.05
C SER A 130 21.46 -17.98 1.26
N GLU A 131 22.78 -17.98 1.07
CA GLU A 131 23.76 -17.60 2.08
C GLU A 131 24.55 -16.34 1.68
N THR A 132 24.96 -15.58 2.68
CA THR A 132 25.72 -14.33 2.56
C THR A 132 26.92 -14.39 3.50
N TYR A 133 28.07 -13.90 3.04
CA TYR A 133 29.26 -13.81 3.88
C TYR A 133 29.04 -12.79 5.00
N PHE A 134 29.53 -13.14 6.20
CA PHE A 134 29.27 -12.40 7.41
C PHE A 134 30.45 -12.44 8.37
N MET A 135 30.66 -11.34 9.08
CA MET A 135 31.70 -11.23 10.12
C MET A 135 31.18 -10.37 11.29
N VAL A 136 31.53 -10.73 12.50
CA VAL A 136 31.27 -9.95 13.72
C VAL A 136 32.54 -9.24 14.13
N ASP A 137 32.46 -7.97 14.52
CA ASP A 137 33.63 -7.21 14.98
C ASP A 137 34.26 -7.85 16.22
N GLY A 138 35.58 -7.99 16.18
CA GLY A 138 36.33 -8.70 17.24
C GLY A 138 36.41 -10.22 17.05
N ASP A 139 35.77 -10.79 16.05
CA ASP A 139 35.96 -12.18 15.63
C ASP A 139 36.75 -12.21 14.30
N GLU A 140 37.87 -12.88 14.28
CA GLU A 140 38.77 -12.92 13.10
C GLU A 140 38.32 -13.97 12.06
N ARG A 141 37.13 -14.55 12.20
CA ARG A 141 36.58 -15.60 11.31
C ARG A 141 35.56 -15.02 10.34
N VAL A 142 35.52 -15.60 9.14
CA VAL A 142 34.44 -15.36 8.18
C VAL A 142 33.45 -16.52 8.24
N PHE A 143 32.17 -16.16 8.23
CA PHE A 143 31.06 -17.07 8.28
C PHE A 143 30.16 -16.91 7.06
N THR A 144 29.23 -17.85 6.85
CA THR A 144 28.04 -17.62 6.06
C THR A 144 26.81 -17.64 6.96
N VAL A 145 25.85 -16.79 6.64
CA VAL A 145 24.56 -16.71 7.32
C VAL A 145 23.42 -16.71 6.30
N ALA A 146 22.23 -17.11 6.72
CA ALA A 146 21.06 -17.07 5.85
C ALA A 146 20.82 -15.64 5.32
N SER A 147 20.76 -15.47 4.00
CA SER A 147 20.57 -14.16 3.35
C SER A 147 19.30 -13.46 3.82
N SER A 148 18.24 -14.22 4.15
CA SER A 148 16.99 -13.66 4.69
C SER A 148 17.16 -12.90 6.02
N LYS A 149 18.22 -13.19 6.78
CA LYS A 149 18.55 -12.52 8.04
C LYS A 149 19.26 -11.18 7.84
N VAL A 150 19.87 -10.99 6.67
CA VAL A 150 20.76 -9.83 6.44
C VAL A 150 20.30 -8.93 5.27
N LEU A 151 19.35 -9.37 4.45
CA LEU A 151 18.89 -8.66 3.26
C LEU A 151 18.41 -7.23 3.57
N ASN A 152 17.66 -7.04 4.64
CA ASN A 152 17.04 -5.76 4.99
C ASN A 152 18.05 -4.66 5.37
N TYR A 153 19.31 -5.02 5.65
CA TYR A 153 20.34 -4.03 5.95
C TYR A 153 20.94 -3.38 4.70
N SER A 154 20.63 -3.90 3.51
CA SER A 154 20.98 -3.28 2.22
C SER A 154 19.87 -2.39 1.67
N ASN A 155 18.75 -2.24 2.39
CA ASN A 155 17.60 -1.46 1.98
C ASN A 155 17.88 0.04 1.92
N ASN A 156 17.08 0.73 1.09
CA ASN A 156 16.89 2.17 1.15
C ASN A 156 15.90 2.52 2.28
N VAL A 157 15.88 3.77 2.71
CA VAL A 157 14.91 4.27 3.73
C VAL A 157 13.45 4.11 3.29
N THR A 158 13.17 4.26 1.99
CA THR A 158 11.82 4.13 1.43
C THR A 158 11.25 2.71 1.49
N ASP A 159 12.12 1.69 1.62
CA ASP A 159 11.69 0.29 1.79
C ASP A 159 10.98 0.04 3.14
N PHE A 160 11.10 0.99 4.08
CA PHE A 160 10.43 0.95 5.37
C PHE A 160 9.14 1.79 5.42
N PHE A 161 8.80 2.52 4.36
CA PHE A 161 7.59 3.32 4.32
C PHE A 161 6.35 2.45 4.05
N ASN A 162 5.22 2.85 4.62
CA ASN A 162 3.96 2.19 4.32
C ASN A 162 3.50 2.57 2.91
N ARG A 163 3.32 1.56 2.06
CA ARG A 163 2.85 1.76 0.68
C ARG A 163 1.35 2.06 0.58
N THR A 164 0.59 1.78 1.63
CA THR A 164 -0.82 2.19 1.71
C THR A 164 -0.87 3.64 2.18
N ILE A 165 -1.30 4.54 1.29
CA ILE A 165 -1.30 5.99 1.54
C ILE A 165 -2.34 6.34 2.61
N ILE A 166 -3.58 5.88 2.42
CA ILE A 166 -4.64 5.95 3.43
C ILE A 166 -5.12 4.53 3.70
N ALA A 167 -5.10 4.13 4.97
CA ALA A 167 -5.58 2.81 5.36
C ALA A 167 -7.06 2.64 4.97
N GLU A 168 -7.41 1.45 4.51
CA GLU A 168 -8.81 1.09 4.30
C GLU A 168 -9.47 0.88 5.67
N PRO A 169 -10.52 1.66 6.01
CA PRO A 169 -11.27 1.45 7.24
C PRO A 169 -12.02 0.11 7.23
N SER A 170 -12.37 -0.42 8.39
CA SER A 170 -13.31 -1.53 8.47
C SER A 170 -14.69 -1.13 7.93
N GLU A 171 -15.51 -2.10 7.52
CA GLU A 171 -16.86 -1.81 7.00
C GLU A 171 -17.71 -0.97 7.98
N GLU A 172 -17.51 -1.15 9.30
CA GLU A 172 -18.23 -0.42 10.35
C GLU A 172 -17.71 1.00 10.54
N GLU A 173 -16.46 1.27 10.15
CA GLU A 173 -15.77 2.56 10.33
C GLU A 173 -15.62 3.33 9.01
N MET A 174 -16.04 2.75 7.88
CA MET A 174 -15.96 3.39 6.57
C MET A 174 -16.79 4.68 6.57
N PRO A 175 -16.17 5.85 6.41
CA PRO A 175 -16.91 7.09 6.39
C PRO A 175 -17.70 7.22 5.08
N THR A 176 -18.85 7.89 5.16
CA THR A 176 -19.56 8.31 3.95
C THR A 176 -18.85 9.53 3.36
N VAL A 177 -18.49 9.45 2.10
CA VAL A 177 -17.96 10.62 1.38
C VAL A 177 -19.10 11.57 1.09
N GLU A 178 -19.13 12.74 1.74
CA GLU A 178 -20.19 13.75 1.56
C GLU A 178 -20.03 14.52 0.25
N SER A 179 -18.79 14.83 -0.12
CA SER A 179 -18.53 15.52 -1.39
C SER A 179 -17.12 15.28 -1.91
N ILE A 180 -16.99 15.34 -3.24
CA ILE A 180 -15.71 15.33 -3.95
C ILE A 180 -15.71 16.43 -4.98
N ARG A 181 -14.65 17.23 -5.00
CA ARG A 181 -14.37 18.21 -6.05
C ARG A 181 -13.05 17.91 -6.71
N ILE A 182 -13.10 17.68 -8.01
CA ILE A 182 -11.94 17.38 -8.84
C ILE A 182 -11.75 18.56 -9.80
N LYS A 183 -10.55 19.12 -9.83
CA LYS A 183 -10.12 20.15 -10.79
C LYS A 183 -8.96 19.59 -11.61
N ARG A 184 -9.03 19.75 -12.92
CA ARG A 184 -8.01 19.28 -13.85
C ARG A 184 -7.67 20.35 -14.85
N GLU A 185 -6.41 20.40 -15.28
CA GLU A 185 -5.93 21.39 -16.23
C GLU A 185 -6.48 21.20 -17.66
N ASP A 186 -6.80 19.94 -18.03
CA ASP A 186 -7.27 19.56 -19.37
C ASP A 186 -8.77 19.82 -19.63
N ILE A 187 -9.54 20.22 -18.61
CA ILE A 187 -10.97 20.53 -18.70
C ILE A 187 -11.28 21.90 -18.10
N ASP A 188 -12.29 22.59 -18.65
CA ASP A 188 -12.70 23.94 -18.24
C ASP A 188 -13.85 23.98 -17.23
N TYR A 189 -14.15 22.85 -16.59
CA TYR A 189 -15.16 22.69 -15.56
C TYR A 189 -14.64 21.81 -14.41
N ASP A 190 -15.18 22.03 -13.21
CA ASP A 190 -14.97 21.10 -12.09
C ASP A 190 -15.85 19.86 -12.24
N ILE A 191 -15.38 18.71 -11.74
CA ILE A 191 -16.24 17.57 -11.48
C ILE A 191 -16.60 17.63 -10.01
N TYR A 192 -17.90 17.87 -9.71
CA TYR A 192 -18.37 18.00 -8.34
C TYR A 192 -19.46 16.97 -8.06
N ILE A 193 -19.23 16.16 -7.05
CA ILE A 193 -20.07 15.02 -6.64
C ILE A 193 -20.50 15.25 -5.20
N GLU A 194 -21.75 15.02 -4.88
CA GLU A 194 -22.31 15.10 -3.53
C GLU A 194 -23.09 13.84 -3.17
N TYR A 195 -23.05 13.47 -1.88
CA TYR A 195 -23.92 12.48 -1.31
C TYR A 195 -25.37 12.97 -1.35
N ASP A 196 -26.29 12.12 -1.77
CA ASP A 196 -27.71 12.42 -1.77
C ASP A 196 -28.38 11.87 -0.51
N GLU A 197 -28.56 12.70 0.51
CA GLU A 197 -29.14 12.31 1.79
C GLU A 197 -30.51 11.62 1.65
N ARG A 198 -31.25 11.88 0.54
CA ARG A 198 -32.52 11.23 0.28
C ARG A 198 -32.38 9.73 0.05
N THR A 199 -31.20 9.26 -0.33
CA THR A 199 -30.91 7.83 -0.56
C THR A 199 -30.89 7.02 0.75
N ALA A 200 -30.82 7.66 1.90
CA ALA A 200 -30.97 7.02 3.19
C ALA A 200 -32.44 6.59 3.47
N ASP A 201 -33.42 7.17 2.74
CA ASP A 201 -34.82 6.74 2.79
C ASP A 201 -35.00 5.53 1.86
N PRO A 202 -35.37 4.34 2.39
CA PRO A 202 -35.58 3.13 1.61
C PRO A 202 -36.72 3.24 0.59
N ASP A 203 -37.64 4.19 0.78
CA ASP A 203 -38.74 4.44 -0.16
C ASP A 203 -38.33 5.42 -1.29
N TYR A 204 -37.14 6.00 -1.23
CA TYR A 204 -36.65 6.92 -2.25
C TYR A 204 -36.12 6.18 -3.48
N GLN A 205 -36.81 6.27 -4.58
CA GLN A 205 -36.52 5.53 -5.81
C GLN A 205 -35.17 5.95 -6.48
N GLY A 206 -34.71 7.21 -6.25
CA GLY A 206 -33.44 7.69 -6.79
C GLY A 206 -32.22 6.94 -6.26
N GLY A 207 -32.27 6.43 -5.03
CA GLY A 207 -31.22 5.66 -4.38
C GLY A 207 -30.86 4.34 -5.06
N THR A 208 -31.71 3.83 -5.98
CA THR A 208 -31.43 2.58 -6.71
C THR A 208 -30.28 2.72 -7.72
N ALA A 209 -29.92 3.93 -8.12
CA ALA A 209 -28.86 4.18 -9.09
C ALA A 209 -27.49 4.38 -8.41
N SER A 210 -27.44 5.17 -7.35
CA SER A 210 -26.26 5.44 -6.53
C SER A 210 -26.67 6.28 -5.32
N SER A 211 -25.85 6.27 -4.28
CA SER A 211 -25.97 7.19 -3.15
C SER A 211 -25.46 8.60 -3.46
N HIS A 212 -24.83 8.82 -4.60
CA HIS A 212 -24.21 10.10 -4.96
C HIS A 212 -24.77 10.68 -6.25
N LEU A 213 -24.78 12.01 -6.31
CA LEU A 213 -25.11 12.81 -7.47
C LEU A 213 -23.88 13.55 -7.97
N MET A 214 -23.61 13.52 -9.26
CA MET A 214 -22.80 14.55 -9.90
C MET A 214 -23.62 15.85 -9.96
N ILE A 215 -23.05 16.95 -9.51
CA ILE A 215 -23.67 18.29 -9.56
C ILE A 215 -23.09 19.08 -10.72
N GLU A 216 -21.80 18.98 -10.95
CA GLU A 216 -21.08 19.58 -12.05
C GLU A 216 -20.28 18.51 -12.81
N PRO A 217 -20.21 18.55 -14.15
CA PRO A 217 -20.76 19.58 -15.05
C PRO A 217 -22.25 19.43 -15.34
N VAL A 218 -22.87 18.30 -15.04
CA VAL A 218 -24.30 18.04 -15.29
C VAL A 218 -24.89 17.28 -14.13
N LYS A 219 -26.03 17.74 -13.61
CA LYS A 219 -26.70 17.06 -12.50
C LYS A 219 -27.29 15.72 -12.93
N CYS A 220 -26.77 14.62 -12.42
CA CYS A 220 -27.22 13.27 -12.70
C CYS A 220 -26.79 12.31 -11.58
N TYR A 221 -27.43 11.14 -11.49
CA TYR A 221 -26.97 10.08 -10.59
C TYR A 221 -25.66 9.48 -11.09
N MET A 222 -24.79 9.16 -10.14
CA MET A 222 -23.59 8.40 -10.40
C MET A 222 -23.92 6.93 -10.69
N GLY A 223 -23.05 6.22 -11.38
CA GLY A 223 -23.14 4.78 -11.54
C GLY A 223 -22.58 4.08 -10.31
N PHE A 224 -23.30 3.11 -9.77
CA PHE A 224 -22.90 2.42 -8.54
C PHE A 224 -21.49 1.83 -8.63
N GLU A 225 -21.24 0.98 -9.62
CA GLU A 225 -19.91 0.36 -9.82
C GLU A 225 -18.91 1.28 -10.52
N SER A 226 -19.35 2.07 -11.53
CA SER A 226 -18.46 2.86 -12.35
C SER A 226 -17.91 4.10 -11.63
N ALA A 227 -18.54 4.57 -10.57
CA ALA A 227 -18.08 5.71 -9.79
C ALA A 227 -17.37 5.33 -8.50
N ASP A 228 -17.37 4.07 -8.11
CA ASP A 228 -16.86 3.62 -6.81
C ASP A 228 -15.39 4.04 -6.59
N ASN A 229 -14.52 3.77 -7.54
CA ASN A 229 -13.12 4.20 -7.43
C ASN A 229 -12.95 5.73 -7.36
N THR A 230 -13.87 6.50 -7.96
CA THR A 230 -13.82 7.97 -7.85
C THR A 230 -14.24 8.44 -6.46
N ILE A 231 -15.21 7.75 -5.84
CA ILE A 231 -15.78 8.12 -4.55
C ILE A 231 -14.93 7.53 -3.41
N ASN A 232 -14.62 6.24 -3.45
CA ASN A 232 -14.01 5.51 -2.35
C ASN A 232 -12.53 5.12 -2.57
N GLY A 233 -12.00 5.30 -3.78
CA GLY A 233 -10.69 4.78 -4.17
C GLY A 233 -9.48 5.37 -3.43
N LEU A 234 -9.66 6.40 -2.58
CA LEU A 234 -8.61 6.91 -1.71
C LEU A 234 -8.35 5.95 -0.54
N PHE A 235 -9.38 5.27 -0.05
CA PHE A 235 -9.27 4.32 1.05
C PHE A 235 -8.64 3.02 0.54
N GLY A 236 -7.50 2.65 1.12
CA GLY A 236 -6.70 1.54 0.63
C GLY A 236 -5.82 1.85 -0.59
N LEU A 237 -5.73 3.12 -1.02
CA LEU A 237 -4.87 3.49 -2.15
C LEU A 237 -3.41 3.08 -1.89
N TYR A 238 -2.87 2.27 -2.78
CA TYR A 238 -1.53 1.70 -2.70
C TYR A 238 -0.59 2.37 -3.71
N CYS A 239 0.58 2.84 -3.27
CA CYS A 239 1.59 3.40 -4.17
C CYS A 239 2.44 2.30 -4.81
N GLN A 240 2.86 2.55 -6.04
CA GLN A 240 3.80 1.68 -6.76
C GLN A 240 5.21 1.86 -6.20
N ASP A 241 5.58 3.12 -5.93
CA ASP A 241 6.88 3.49 -5.40
C ASP A 241 6.84 4.86 -4.70
N PHE A 242 7.97 5.29 -4.18
CA PHE A 242 8.17 6.59 -3.55
C PHE A 242 9.16 7.40 -4.40
N TYR A 243 8.76 8.62 -4.78
CA TYR A 243 9.67 9.53 -5.47
C TYR A 243 10.57 10.26 -4.48
N LYS A 244 9.97 10.87 -3.44
CA LYS A 244 10.70 11.68 -2.47
C LYS A 244 9.99 11.77 -1.13
N ALA A 245 10.74 11.65 -0.05
CA ALA A 245 10.31 12.04 1.28
C ALA A 245 10.91 13.41 1.63
N HIS A 246 10.15 14.26 2.32
CA HIS A 246 10.50 15.65 2.64
C HIS A 246 10.93 16.42 1.38
N PRO A 247 10.05 16.52 0.36
CA PRO A 247 10.39 17.17 -0.90
C PRO A 247 10.61 18.66 -0.70
N ASP A 248 11.64 19.20 -1.34
CA ASP A 248 11.86 20.63 -1.44
C ASP A 248 11.15 21.24 -2.66
N GLU A 249 11.28 22.58 -2.85
CA GLU A 249 10.67 23.27 -3.98
C GLU A 249 11.13 22.73 -5.35
N SER A 250 12.38 22.25 -5.45
CA SER A 250 12.91 21.65 -6.67
C SER A 250 12.31 20.29 -6.95
N ASP A 251 12.18 19.45 -5.92
CA ASP A 251 11.55 18.14 -6.00
C ASP A 251 10.06 18.28 -6.43
N MET A 252 9.35 19.26 -5.85
CA MET A 252 7.96 19.58 -6.21
C MET A 252 7.81 20.05 -7.65
N ALA A 253 8.73 20.88 -8.13
CA ALA A 253 8.73 21.36 -9.51
C ALA A 253 9.05 20.23 -10.51
N GLU A 254 10.03 19.38 -10.20
CA GLU A 254 10.41 18.24 -11.03
C GLU A 254 9.27 17.20 -11.13
N ALA A 255 8.57 16.95 -10.03
CA ALA A 255 7.39 16.09 -10.01
C ALA A 255 6.14 16.73 -10.65
N GLY A 256 6.17 18.00 -11.06
CA GLY A 256 5.01 18.71 -11.62
C GLY A 256 3.89 18.94 -10.60
N LEU A 257 4.24 19.05 -9.31
CA LEU A 257 3.30 19.26 -8.20
C LEU A 257 3.27 20.70 -7.68
N THR A 258 4.13 21.59 -8.18
CA THR A 258 4.05 23.03 -7.88
C THR A 258 2.79 23.65 -8.52
N GLU A 259 2.47 23.26 -9.74
CA GLU A 259 1.20 23.54 -10.44
C GLU A 259 0.63 22.17 -10.88
N PRO A 260 -0.13 21.49 -10.01
CA PRO A 260 -0.53 20.10 -10.26
C PRO A 260 -1.59 20.02 -11.35
N PHE A 261 -1.47 19.02 -12.22
CA PHE A 261 -2.43 18.71 -13.28
C PHE A 261 -3.84 18.43 -12.74
N CYS A 262 -3.92 17.76 -11.59
CA CYS A 262 -5.19 17.43 -10.94
C CYS A 262 -5.12 17.73 -9.44
N THR A 263 -6.17 18.35 -8.92
CA THR A 263 -6.37 18.53 -7.47
C THR A 263 -7.73 17.99 -7.06
N VAL A 264 -7.77 17.36 -5.90
CA VAL A 264 -8.99 16.77 -5.36
C VAL A 264 -9.18 17.22 -3.90
N GLU A 265 -10.40 17.64 -3.59
CA GLU A 265 -10.87 17.85 -2.23
C GLU A 265 -12.03 16.87 -1.95
N MET A 266 -11.86 16.01 -0.95
CA MET A 266 -12.84 15.00 -0.53
C MET A 266 -13.23 15.29 0.92
N VAL A 267 -14.53 15.44 1.18
CA VAL A 267 -15.08 15.68 2.51
C VAL A 267 -15.89 14.45 2.94
N CYS A 268 -15.69 14.01 4.18
CA CYS A 268 -16.37 12.86 4.76
C CYS A 268 -17.30 13.28 5.92
N ASP A 269 -18.32 12.47 6.19
CA ASP A 269 -19.34 12.67 7.25
C ASP A 269 -18.77 12.69 8.67
N ASN A 270 -17.60 12.07 8.88
CA ASN A 270 -16.87 12.12 10.15
C ASN A 270 -16.10 13.44 10.36
N GLY A 271 -16.23 14.41 9.44
CA GLY A 271 -15.58 15.72 9.45
C GLY A 271 -14.15 15.73 8.91
N THR A 272 -13.64 14.60 8.42
CA THR A 272 -12.32 14.53 7.80
C THR A 272 -12.37 15.11 6.38
N THR A 273 -11.39 15.92 6.03
CA THR A 273 -11.20 16.43 4.67
C THR A 273 -9.85 15.97 4.16
N TYR A 274 -9.84 15.31 3.02
CA TYR A 274 -8.64 14.92 2.31
C TYR A 274 -8.42 15.87 1.12
N LYS A 275 -7.19 16.42 1.02
CA LYS A 275 -6.77 17.23 -0.12
C LYS A 275 -5.52 16.61 -0.72
N PHE A 276 -5.59 16.29 -1.99
CA PHE A 276 -4.48 15.67 -2.68
C PHE A 276 -4.32 16.18 -4.11
N SER A 277 -3.15 16.03 -4.63
CA SER A 277 -2.77 16.51 -5.95
C SER A 277 -2.01 15.46 -6.74
N MET A 278 -2.10 15.54 -8.06
CA MET A 278 -1.42 14.63 -9.00
C MET A 278 -0.82 15.42 -10.15
N SER A 279 0.35 14.95 -10.60
CA SER A 279 1.00 15.43 -11.82
C SER A 279 0.26 14.98 -13.08
N GLU A 280 0.71 15.46 -14.25
CA GLU A 280 0.46 14.76 -15.51
C GLU A 280 0.95 13.30 -15.43
N ALA A 281 0.35 12.44 -16.28
CA ALA A 281 0.76 11.04 -16.34
C ALA A 281 2.14 10.89 -16.97
N PHE A 282 2.95 10.01 -16.41
CA PHE A 282 4.20 9.53 -16.99
C PHE A 282 4.21 7.99 -17.05
N THR A 283 5.17 7.43 -17.75
CA THR A 283 5.38 5.97 -17.78
C THR A 283 6.64 5.66 -16.97
N ASN A 284 6.52 4.76 -16.00
CA ASN A 284 7.65 4.32 -15.20
C ASN A 284 8.52 3.28 -15.94
N ASP A 285 9.59 2.80 -15.30
CA ASP A 285 10.53 1.85 -15.90
C ASP A 285 9.91 0.47 -16.18
N ASP A 286 8.79 0.15 -15.56
CA ASP A 286 8.02 -1.09 -15.75
C ASP A 286 6.92 -0.96 -16.82
N ASP A 287 6.94 0.10 -17.63
CA ASP A 287 5.92 0.44 -18.63
C ASP A 287 4.51 0.67 -18.06
N VAL A 288 4.41 1.00 -16.76
CA VAL A 288 3.14 1.34 -16.09
C VAL A 288 2.89 2.83 -16.16
N LYS A 289 1.65 3.22 -16.52
CA LYS A 289 1.23 4.62 -16.49
C LYS A 289 0.97 5.07 -15.05
N CYS A 290 1.67 6.10 -14.61
CA CYS A 290 1.68 6.57 -13.24
C CYS A 290 1.49 8.09 -13.15
N HIS A 291 1.20 8.56 -11.95
CA HIS A 291 1.23 9.96 -11.55
C HIS A 291 2.12 10.12 -10.31
N TYR A 292 2.80 11.24 -10.18
CA TYR A 292 3.24 11.68 -8.88
C TYR A 292 2.01 12.15 -8.09
N PHE A 293 1.95 11.76 -6.84
CA PHE A 293 0.80 11.98 -5.95
C PHE A 293 1.27 12.51 -4.61
N MET A 294 0.60 13.52 -4.11
CA MET A 294 0.85 14.06 -2.77
C MET A 294 -0.48 14.36 -2.08
N ILE A 295 -0.56 14.06 -0.78
CA ILE A 295 -1.73 14.32 0.05
C ILE A 295 -1.36 15.24 1.21
N GLU A 296 -2.23 16.19 1.56
CA GLU A 296 -2.00 17.11 2.66
C GLU A 296 -1.83 16.36 4.00
N GLY A 297 -0.81 16.73 4.75
CA GLY A 297 -0.48 16.12 6.04
C GLY A 297 0.52 14.97 6.00
N ILE A 298 0.95 14.53 4.81
CA ILE A 298 2.03 13.54 4.65
C ILE A 298 3.08 14.10 3.69
N ASP A 299 4.29 14.31 4.19
CA ASP A 299 5.37 14.97 3.45
C ASP A 299 6.15 13.99 2.56
N VAL A 300 5.41 13.36 1.63
CA VAL A 300 5.93 12.35 0.69
C VAL A 300 5.31 12.56 -0.69
N ILE A 301 6.13 12.51 -1.72
CA ILE A 301 5.68 12.35 -3.10
C ILE A 301 5.67 10.85 -3.43
N TYR A 302 4.48 10.31 -3.64
CA TYR A 302 4.25 8.94 -4.04
C TYR A 302 4.20 8.79 -5.56
N ILE A 303 4.47 7.60 -6.05
CA ILE A 303 4.18 7.18 -7.42
C ILE A 303 2.97 6.26 -7.37
N VAL A 304 1.86 6.65 -7.98
CA VAL A 304 0.61 5.88 -8.01
C VAL A 304 0.24 5.48 -9.43
N SER A 305 -0.35 4.29 -9.59
CA SER A 305 -0.84 3.85 -10.89
C SER A 305 -2.04 4.71 -11.34
N ALA A 306 -2.06 5.10 -12.62
CA ALA A 306 -3.19 5.82 -13.21
C ALA A 306 -4.48 4.96 -13.27
N GLU A 307 -4.38 3.64 -13.13
CA GLU A 307 -5.53 2.75 -13.08
C GLU A 307 -6.25 2.81 -11.73
N THR A 308 -5.52 3.05 -10.64
CA THR A 308 -6.09 3.15 -9.29
C THR A 308 -6.37 4.60 -8.88
N ALA A 309 -5.50 5.54 -9.25
CA ALA A 309 -5.65 6.97 -8.98
C ALA A 309 -6.46 7.65 -10.11
N VAL A 310 -7.73 7.30 -10.23
CA VAL A 310 -8.59 7.61 -11.39
C VAL A 310 -8.92 9.10 -11.55
N TRP A 311 -8.75 9.93 -10.52
CA TRP A 311 -9.20 11.34 -10.52
C TRP A 311 -8.56 12.19 -11.63
N ALA A 312 -7.31 11.90 -11.98
CA ALA A 312 -6.61 12.57 -13.07
C ALA A 312 -7.13 12.22 -14.47
N THR A 313 -7.89 11.14 -14.61
CA THR A 313 -8.34 10.62 -15.91
C THR A 313 -9.85 10.44 -16.01
N VAL A 314 -10.59 10.56 -14.89
CA VAL A 314 -12.02 10.28 -14.83
C VAL A 314 -12.81 11.07 -15.87
N ASN A 315 -13.67 10.36 -16.60
CA ASN A 315 -14.59 10.96 -17.55
C ASN A 315 -16.00 11.01 -16.92
N PRO A 316 -16.60 12.18 -16.76
CA PRO A 316 -17.93 12.33 -16.15
C PRO A 316 -18.99 11.41 -16.77
N ILE A 317 -18.94 11.20 -18.10
CA ILE A 317 -19.94 10.36 -18.79
C ILE A 317 -19.81 8.88 -18.39
N GLU A 318 -18.60 8.42 -18.13
CA GLU A 318 -18.33 7.01 -17.80
C GLU A 318 -18.76 6.64 -16.38
N ILE A 319 -18.71 7.61 -15.46
CA ILE A 319 -19.08 7.42 -14.06
C ILE A 319 -20.55 7.76 -13.76
N THR A 320 -21.35 8.19 -14.76
CA THR A 320 -22.77 8.42 -14.60
C THR A 320 -23.59 7.13 -14.68
N SER A 321 -24.71 7.10 -13.97
CA SER A 321 -25.67 6.01 -14.08
C SER A 321 -26.26 5.93 -15.48
N ARG A 322 -26.30 4.73 -16.03
CA ARG A 322 -27.01 4.45 -17.29
C ARG A 322 -28.51 4.26 -17.09
N SER A 323 -28.97 4.23 -15.84
CA SER A 323 -30.38 4.17 -15.49
C SER A 323 -31.00 5.56 -15.62
N VAL A 324 -31.73 5.79 -16.68
CA VAL A 324 -32.44 7.07 -16.93
C VAL A 324 -33.63 7.26 -15.99
N PHE A 325 -34.24 6.15 -15.58
CA PHE A 325 -35.37 6.12 -14.66
C PHE A 325 -35.08 5.15 -13.53
N GLY A 326 -35.27 5.58 -12.27
CA GLY A 326 -35.20 4.72 -11.08
C GLY A 326 -36.42 3.76 -10.92
N SER A 327 -37.47 3.96 -11.72
CA SER A 327 -38.66 3.14 -11.68
C SER A 327 -38.48 1.81 -12.40
N THR A 328 -39.00 0.75 -11.83
CA THR A 328 -39.09 -0.57 -12.50
C THR A 328 -40.20 -0.59 -13.54
N VAL A 329 -40.18 -1.55 -14.45
CA VAL A 329 -41.26 -1.76 -15.45
C VAL A 329 -42.63 -1.89 -14.79
N TRP A 330 -42.67 -2.40 -13.56
CA TRP A 330 -43.89 -2.63 -12.76
C TRP A 330 -44.50 -1.33 -12.24
N ASP A 331 -43.71 -0.25 -12.11
CA ASP A 331 -44.17 1.05 -11.62
C ASP A 331 -44.76 1.92 -12.74
N VAL A 332 -44.52 1.54 -13.99
CA VAL A 332 -44.94 2.29 -15.17
C VAL A 332 -46.40 1.96 -15.50
N ARG A 333 -47.27 2.95 -15.40
CA ARG A 333 -48.70 2.83 -15.75
C ARG A 333 -48.97 3.20 -17.21
N GLU A 334 -48.26 4.19 -17.69
CA GLU A 334 -48.39 4.69 -19.05
C GLU A 334 -47.05 5.20 -19.54
N LEU A 335 -46.68 4.82 -20.77
CA LEU A 335 -45.53 5.36 -21.50
C LEU A 335 -45.98 5.91 -22.84
N LYS A 336 -45.82 7.21 -23.05
CA LYS A 336 -46.11 7.88 -24.34
C LYS A 336 -44.79 8.12 -25.07
N ILE A 337 -44.72 7.66 -26.30
CA ILE A 337 -43.56 7.86 -27.17
C ILE A 337 -44.04 8.70 -28.37
N SER A 338 -43.46 9.86 -28.60
CA SER A 338 -43.69 10.69 -29.77
C SER A 338 -42.37 11.27 -30.27
N GLY A 339 -42.26 11.43 -31.59
CA GLY A 339 -41.07 11.97 -32.20
C GLY A 339 -41.29 12.30 -33.68
N LYS A 340 -40.38 13.06 -34.27
CA LYS A 340 -40.50 13.54 -35.65
C LYS A 340 -40.64 12.41 -36.68
N ASP A 341 -39.98 11.29 -36.40
CA ASP A 341 -39.95 10.12 -37.30
C ASP A 341 -40.49 8.83 -36.63
N ILE A 342 -41.19 9.00 -35.50
CA ILE A 342 -41.77 7.90 -34.72
C ILE A 342 -43.25 8.11 -34.65
N ALA A 343 -44.04 7.12 -35.04
CA ALA A 343 -45.49 7.15 -34.84
C ALA A 343 -45.80 7.20 -33.35
N ASP A 344 -46.75 8.07 -32.95
CA ASP A 344 -47.16 8.20 -31.58
C ASP A 344 -47.65 6.85 -31.04
N LYS A 345 -46.97 6.38 -30.00
CA LYS A 345 -47.35 5.14 -29.26
C LYS A 345 -47.70 5.48 -27.83
N VAL A 346 -48.74 4.82 -27.34
CA VAL A 346 -49.11 4.81 -25.91
C VAL A 346 -49.07 3.39 -25.45
N LEU A 347 -48.21 3.08 -24.52
CA LEU A 347 -48.10 1.78 -23.88
C LEU A 347 -48.70 1.89 -22.48
N THR A 348 -49.59 1.00 -22.10
CA THR A 348 -50.25 0.99 -20.77
C THR A 348 -50.00 -0.33 -20.07
N GLY A 349 -49.75 -0.29 -18.77
CA GLY A 349 -49.56 -1.45 -17.90
C GLY A 349 -50.39 -1.32 -16.61
N ASP A 350 -50.64 -2.43 -15.97
CA ASP A 350 -51.30 -2.45 -14.66
C ASP A 350 -50.30 -2.61 -13.50
N GLY A 351 -49.03 -2.77 -13.82
CA GLY A 351 -47.94 -2.91 -12.86
C GLY A 351 -47.92 -4.28 -12.16
N THR A 352 -48.57 -5.31 -12.69
CA THR A 352 -48.68 -6.61 -12.03
C THR A 352 -47.76 -7.67 -12.63
N SER A 353 -47.52 -7.63 -13.95
CA SER A 353 -46.58 -8.53 -14.62
C SER A 353 -46.01 -7.96 -15.94
N ARG A 354 -44.83 -8.41 -16.34
CA ARG A 354 -44.25 -8.08 -17.64
C ARG A 354 -45.07 -8.65 -18.79
N GLU A 355 -45.62 -9.84 -18.62
CA GLU A 355 -46.41 -10.54 -19.63
C GLU A 355 -47.72 -9.80 -19.92
N ASP A 356 -48.42 -9.34 -18.87
CA ASP A 356 -49.61 -8.52 -19.02
C ASP A 356 -49.35 -7.19 -19.70
N TYR A 357 -48.16 -6.58 -19.44
CA TYR A 357 -47.77 -5.34 -20.07
C TYR A 357 -47.53 -5.51 -21.57
N VAL A 358 -46.85 -6.57 -21.98
CA VAL A 358 -46.59 -6.90 -23.38
C VAL A 358 -47.88 -7.24 -24.09
N ALA A 359 -48.74 -8.08 -23.52
CA ALA A 359 -49.99 -8.52 -24.12
C ALA A 359 -51.01 -7.39 -24.37
N LYS A 360 -50.93 -6.30 -23.64
CA LYS A 360 -51.82 -5.14 -23.84
C LYS A 360 -51.31 -4.13 -24.89
N ASN A 361 -50.09 -4.23 -25.30
CA ASN A 361 -49.44 -3.23 -26.13
C ASN A 361 -48.83 -3.77 -27.44
N ASP A 362 -49.03 -5.05 -27.72
CA ASP A 362 -48.83 -5.68 -29.03
C ASP A 362 -50.12 -5.60 -29.85
#